data_199d9960574f776e00c2b9a24a8c0ee0
#
_entry.id   199d9960574f776e00c2b9a24a8c0ee0
#
_cell.length_a   1.000
_cell.length_b   1.000
_cell.length_c   1.000
_cell.angle_alpha   90.00
_cell.angle_beta   90.00
_cell.angle_gamma   90.00
#
_symmetry.space_group_name_H-M   'P 1'
#
loop_
_entity.id
_entity.type
_entity.pdbx_description
1 polymer ?
#
loop_
_entity_poly.entity_id
_entity_poly.type
_entity_poly.pdbx_seq_one_letter_code
_entity_poly.pdbx_strand_id
1 'polypeptide(L)'
;MTGNGLSPKELERLARNVHPGAWLVDSDKPLATLLGSCVCVCLHDPQLKLGGINHFLLPDMSRSKHGDVDALLSGNFAMEALLNGLLTRGAKKSRLQAKAFGGGTIIETSGGAFGIGQRNAAFAKEWLSREGIPLLSSDLLGPWSRKVVF
;
A
#
# COMPACT_ATOMS: atom_id res chain seq x y z
N MET A 1 13.24 -11.69 -6.13
CA MET A 1 13.78 -12.47 -5.02
C MET A 1 13.79 -13.92 -5.38
N THR A 2 14.93 -14.48 -5.38
CA THR A 2 14.99 -15.91 -5.41
C THR A 2 14.28 -16.39 -4.17
N GLY A 3 13.09 -16.89 -4.35
CA GLY A 3 12.46 -17.57 -3.25
C GLY A 3 13.43 -18.63 -2.77
N ASN A 4 13.67 -18.70 -1.50
CA ASN A 4 14.48 -19.72 -0.87
C ASN A 4 13.81 -21.11 -1.00
N GLY A 5 13.13 -21.35 -2.11
CA GLY A 5 12.33 -22.55 -2.31
C GLY A 5 11.07 -22.63 -1.47
N LEU A 6 10.69 -21.52 -0.79
CA LEU A 6 9.50 -21.50 0.05
C LEU A 6 8.24 -21.36 -0.80
N SER A 7 7.21 -22.14 -0.47
CA SER A 7 5.91 -22.05 -1.11
C SER A 7 5.19 -20.76 -0.68
N PRO A 8 4.18 -20.29 -1.44
CA PRO A 8 3.36 -19.17 -1.02
C PRO A 8 2.76 -19.33 0.38
N LYS A 9 2.35 -20.53 0.75
CA LYS A 9 1.83 -20.80 2.10
C LYS A 9 2.90 -20.65 3.17
N GLU A 10 4.12 -21.07 2.89
CA GLU A 10 5.24 -20.93 3.83
C GLU A 10 5.61 -19.46 3.99
N LEU A 11 5.66 -18.71 2.89
CA LEU A 11 5.91 -17.26 2.93
C LEU A 11 4.82 -16.55 3.74
N GLU A 12 3.57 -16.90 3.53
CA GLU A 12 2.46 -16.31 4.27
C GLU A 12 2.55 -16.60 5.77
N ARG A 13 2.96 -17.81 6.13
CA ARG A 13 3.11 -18.22 7.53
C ARG A 13 4.23 -17.45 8.24
N LEU A 14 5.31 -17.14 7.52
CA LEU A 14 6.45 -16.40 8.07
C LEU A 14 6.24 -14.89 8.05
N ALA A 15 5.25 -14.40 7.35
CA ALA A 15 5.05 -12.98 7.10
C ALA A 15 4.64 -12.22 8.36
N ARG A 16 5.12 -10.98 8.46
CA ARG A 16 4.60 -10.02 9.41
C ARG A 16 3.38 -9.34 8.79
N ASN A 17 2.28 -9.29 9.53
CA ASN A 17 1.04 -8.73 9.02
C ASN A 17 0.93 -7.24 9.31
N VAL A 18 0.51 -6.48 8.30
CA VAL A 18 0.27 -5.06 8.40
C VAL A 18 -1.22 -4.81 8.52
N HIS A 19 -1.62 -4.20 9.62
CA HIS A 19 -3.02 -3.88 9.88
C HIS A 19 -3.42 -2.55 9.24
N PRO A 20 -4.72 -2.30 9.04
CA PRO A 20 -5.19 -1.02 8.52
C PRO A 20 -4.61 0.16 9.30
N GLY A 21 -4.12 1.16 8.58
CA GLY A 21 -3.50 2.35 9.15
C GLY A 21 -2.04 2.19 9.55
N ALA A 22 -1.48 0.99 9.44
CA ALA A 22 -0.11 0.71 9.83
C ALA A 22 0.83 0.64 8.62
N TRP A 23 2.11 0.56 8.93
CA TRP A 23 3.17 0.31 7.96
C TRP A 23 4.29 -0.50 8.64
N LEU A 24 5.00 -1.29 7.85
CA LEU A 24 6.15 -2.07 8.33
C LEU A 24 7.26 -2.01 7.30
N VAL A 25 8.50 -2.07 7.79
CA VAL A 25 9.70 -2.16 6.97
C VAL A 25 10.52 -3.36 7.47
N ASP A 26 10.99 -4.19 6.57
CA ASP A 26 11.74 -5.38 6.92
C ASP A 26 12.69 -5.78 5.79
N SER A 27 13.83 -6.37 6.15
CA SER A 27 14.79 -6.91 5.19
C SER A 27 14.85 -8.43 5.18
N ASP A 28 14.24 -9.09 6.16
CA ASP A 28 14.37 -10.54 6.35
C ASP A 28 13.05 -11.28 6.14
N LYS A 29 11.96 -10.75 6.69
CA LYS A 29 10.67 -11.44 6.66
C LYS A 29 9.76 -10.88 5.60
N PRO A 30 8.93 -11.72 4.99
CA PRO A 30 7.85 -11.23 4.13
C PRO A 30 6.88 -10.35 4.92
N LEU A 31 6.26 -9.43 4.24
CA LEU A 31 5.23 -8.55 4.78
C LEU A 31 3.90 -8.89 4.10
N ALA A 32 2.83 -8.91 4.87
CA ALA A 32 1.53 -9.32 4.33
C ALA A 32 0.40 -8.44 4.80
N THR A 33 -0.62 -8.32 3.97
CA THR A 33 -1.84 -7.62 4.36
C THR A 33 -3.02 -8.14 3.55
N LEU A 34 -4.21 -7.98 4.10
CA LEU A 34 -5.46 -8.37 3.47
C LEU A 34 -6.24 -7.11 3.10
N LEU A 35 -6.64 -7.01 1.83
CA LEU A 35 -7.22 -5.80 1.27
C LEU A 35 -8.61 -6.04 0.71
N GLY A 36 -9.51 -5.11 0.98
CA GLY A 36 -10.75 -4.94 0.24
C GLY A 36 -10.68 -3.66 -0.58
N SER A 37 -11.40 -2.62 -0.17
CA SER A 37 -11.35 -1.29 -0.80
C SER A 37 -10.10 -0.50 -0.42
N CYS A 38 -9.41 -0.88 0.63
CA CYS A 38 -8.14 -0.28 1.02
C CYS A 38 -7.07 -0.54 -0.03
N VAL A 39 -6.00 0.23 0.06
CA VAL A 39 -4.84 0.09 -0.82
C VAL A 39 -3.60 -0.14 0.03
N CYS A 40 -2.71 -0.99 -0.44
CA CYS A 40 -1.35 -1.03 0.07
C CYS A 40 -0.37 -0.61 -1.02
N VAL A 41 0.66 0.11 -0.61
CA VAL A 41 1.80 0.41 -1.46
C VAL A 41 3.00 -0.32 -0.88
N CYS A 42 3.71 -1.01 -1.75
CA CYS A 42 4.95 -1.68 -1.42
C CYS A 42 6.09 -0.87 -2.01
N LEU A 43 7.08 -0.52 -1.19
CA LEU A 43 8.28 0.15 -1.64
C LEU A 43 9.48 -0.75 -1.37
N HIS A 44 10.42 -0.76 -2.30
CA HIS A 44 11.57 -1.65 -2.23
C HIS A 44 12.83 -0.95 -2.70
N ASP A 45 13.90 -1.05 -1.90
CA ASP A 45 15.24 -0.66 -2.29
C ASP A 45 16.02 -1.93 -2.65
N PRO A 46 16.23 -2.22 -3.94
CA PRO A 46 16.86 -3.48 -4.35
C PRO A 46 18.31 -3.60 -3.93
N GLN A 47 19.02 -2.50 -3.75
CA GLN A 47 20.41 -2.54 -3.33
C GLN A 47 20.54 -3.00 -1.88
N LEU A 48 19.66 -2.55 -1.01
CA LEU A 48 19.64 -2.94 0.40
C LEU A 48 18.83 -4.19 0.67
N LYS A 49 18.05 -4.66 -0.32
CA LYS A 49 17.06 -5.72 -0.14
C LYS A 49 16.11 -5.40 1.01
N LEU A 50 15.73 -4.15 1.09
CA LEU A 50 14.86 -3.60 2.12
C LEU A 50 13.51 -3.27 1.51
N GLY A 51 12.45 -3.80 2.09
CA GLY A 51 11.10 -3.55 1.62
C GLY A 51 10.21 -3.00 2.71
N GLY A 52 9.16 -2.32 2.30
CA GLY A 52 8.16 -1.80 3.21
C GLY A 52 6.79 -1.84 2.58
N ILE A 53 5.76 -1.88 3.42
CA ILE A 53 4.38 -1.95 2.99
C ILE A 53 3.53 -1.12 3.95
N ASN A 54 2.55 -0.41 3.41
CA ASN A 54 1.51 0.23 4.21
C ASN A 54 0.13 -0.35 3.87
N HIS A 55 -0.86 0.05 4.65
CA HIS A 55 -2.24 -0.32 4.42
C HIS A 55 -3.08 0.91 4.79
N PHE A 56 -3.68 1.56 3.81
CA PHE A 56 -4.43 2.78 4.09
C PHE A 56 -5.78 2.82 3.39
N LEU A 57 -6.65 3.63 3.96
CA LEU A 57 -7.96 3.96 3.44
C LEU A 57 -8.15 5.46 3.59
N LEU A 58 -8.48 6.14 2.50
CA LEU A 58 -8.80 7.56 2.58
C LEU A 58 -10.17 7.73 3.23
N PRO A 59 -10.33 8.70 4.15
CA PRO A 59 -11.62 8.97 4.75
C PRO A 59 -12.70 9.29 3.73
N ASP A 60 -13.95 8.97 4.07
CA ASP A 60 -15.10 9.31 3.25
C ASP A 60 -15.31 10.84 3.27
N MET A 61 -15.22 11.44 2.11
CA MET A 61 -15.30 12.89 1.95
C MET A 61 -16.73 13.45 2.05
N SER A 62 -17.73 12.58 1.97
CA SER A 62 -19.13 13.03 1.92
C SER A 62 -19.68 13.47 3.27
N ARG A 63 -19.00 13.19 4.38
CA ARG A 63 -19.50 13.37 5.75
C ARG A 63 -18.80 14.48 6.54
N SER A 64 -17.82 15.15 5.96
CA SER A 64 -17.05 16.16 6.68
C SER A 64 -16.94 17.44 5.88
N LYS A 65 -17.01 18.58 6.56
CA LYS A 65 -16.75 19.89 5.94
C LYS A 65 -15.31 20.02 5.44
N HIS A 66 -14.40 19.20 5.97
CA HIS A 66 -12.98 19.19 5.62
C HIS A 66 -12.55 17.85 5.07
N GLY A 67 -13.49 17.04 4.54
CA GLY A 67 -13.24 15.68 4.09
C GLY A 67 -12.11 15.57 3.08
N ASP A 68 -12.03 16.49 2.12
CA ASP A 68 -10.98 16.49 1.10
C ASP A 68 -9.60 16.71 1.73
N VAL A 69 -9.51 17.65 2.66
CA VAL A 69 -8.26 17.97 3.36
C VAL A 69 -7.86 16.80 4.24
N ASP A 70 -8.81 16.25 5.00
CA ASP A 70 -8.55 15.12 5.89
C ASP A 70 -8.11 13.88 5.10
N ALA A 71 -8.74 13.64 3.96
CA ALA A 71 -8.38 12.52 3.09
C ALA A 71 -6.95 12.67 2.58
N LEU A 72 -6.58 13.86 2.09
CA LEU A 72 -5.24 14.12 1.60
C LEU A 72 -4.20 14.02 2.70
N LEU A 73 -4.49 14.57 3.88
CA LEU A 73 -3.57 14.48 5.03
C LEU A 73 -3.36 13.05 5.46
N SER A 74 -4.42 12.26 5.54
CA SER A 74 -4.34 10.85 5.93
C SER A 74 -3.55 10.02 4.91
N GLY A 75 -3.81 10.22 3.62
CA GLY A 75 -3.10 9.54 2.55
C GLY A 75 -1.63 9.95 2.50
N ASN A 76 -1.34 11.24 2.58
CA ASN A 76 0.03 11.73 2.61
C ASN A 76 0.78 11.19 3.82
N PHE A 77 0.15 11.18 4.99
CA PHE A 77 0.76 10.63 6.20
C PHE A 77 1.13 9.16 6.01
N ALA A 78 0.22 8.35 5.46
CA ALA A 78 0.46 6.93 5.24
C ALA A 78 1.65 6.69 4.31
N MET A 79 1.74 7.46 3.23
CA MET A 79 2.81 7.32 2.26
C MET A 79 4.14 7.86 2.78
N GLU A 80 4.11 9.02 3.46
CA GLU A 80 5.31 9.62 4.01
C GLU A 80 5.88 8.80 5.17
N ALA A 81 5.03 8.22 6.01
CA ALA A 81 5.48 7.36 7.09
C ALA A 81 6.24 6.15 6.55
N LEU A 82 5.71 5.50 5.52
CA LEU A 82 6.38 4.38 4.88
C LEU A 82 7.71 4.80 4.26
N LEU A 83 7.70 5.89 3.49
CA LEU A 83 8.92 6.41 2.86
C LEU A 83 9.99 6.73 3.90
N ASN A 84 9.61 7.47 4.94
CA ASN A 84 10.55 7.85 6.00
C ASN A 84 11.08 6.64 6.76
N GLY A 85 10.24 5.63 6.97
CA GLY A 85 10.67 4.37 7.59
C GLY A 85 11.76 3.67 6.81
N LEU A 86 11.67 3.69 5.49
CA LEU A 86 12.70 3.14 4.61
C LEU A 86 13.97 4.01 4.61
N LEU A 87 13.81 5.33 4.49
CA LEU A 87 14.95 6.24 4.46
C LEU A 87 15.74 6.19 5.77
N THR A 88 15.06 6.08 6.90
CA THR A 88 15.71 5.96 8.22
C THR A 88 16.60 4.73 8.31
N ARG A 89 16.27 3.67 7.56
CA ARG A 89 17.06 2.44 7.52
C ARG A 89 18.09 2.40 6.40
N GLY A 90 18.32 3.53 5.74
CA GLY A 90 19.38 3.66 4.76
C GLY A 90 18.95 3.59 3.30
N ALA A 91 17.68 3.38 3.02
CA ALA A 91 17.19 3.38 1.65
C ALA A 91 17.39 4.76 1.01
N LYS A 92 17.58 4.77 -0.30
CA LYS A 92 17.63 6.01 -1.07
C LYS A 92 16.40 6.12 -1.97
N LYS A 93 15.75 7.27 -1.93
CA LYS A 93 14.54 7.52 -2.72
C LYS A 93 14.77 7.25 -4.21
N SER A 94 15.96 7.61 -4.72
CA SER A 94 16.33 7.40 -6.12
C SER A 94 16.40 5.92 -6.53
N ARG A 95 16.48 5.01 -5.58
CA ARG A 95 16.52 3.56 -5.85
C ARG A 95 15.19 2.88 -5.60
N LEU A 96 14.23 3.56 -4.99
CA LEU A 96 12.96 2.94 -4.62
C LEU A 96 12.13 2.56 -5.85
N GLN A 97 11.53 1.40 -5.76
CA GLN A 97 10.58 0.87 -6.74
C GLN A 97 9.29 0.53 -6.02
N ALA A 98 8.17 0.75 -6.67
CA ALA A 98 6.87 0.60 -6.03
C ALA A 98 6.02 -0.46 -6.72
N LYS A 99 5.16 -1.08 -5.92
CA LYS A 99 4.01 -1.87 -6.36
C LYS A 99 2.79 -1.43 -5.56
N ALA A 100 1.61 -1.53 -6.14
CA ALA A 100 0.38 -1.11 -5.48
C ALA A 100 -0.73 -2.12 -5.71
N PHE A 101 -1.51 -2.38 -4.66
CA PHE A 101 -2.55 -3.40 -4.68
C PHE A 101 -3.78 -2.92 -3.93
N GLY A 102 -4.94 -3.43 -4.34
CA GLY A 102 -6.18 -3.17 -3.63
C GLY A 102 -7.14 -2.27 -4.38
N GLY A 103 -7.88 -1.45 -3.65
CA GLY A 103 -8.87 -0.55 -4.22
C GLY A 103 -10.05 -1.28 -4.85
N GLY A 104 -10.41 -2.45 -4.32
CA GLY A 104 -11.52 -3.24 -4.83
C GLY A 104 -12.88 -2.65 -4.50
N THR A 105 -13.91 -3.05 -5.26
CA THR A 105 -15.31 -2.75 -4.99
C THR A 105 -15.97 -4.04 -4.52
N ILE A 106 -15.90 -4.31 -3.21
CA ILE A 106 -16.33 -5.59 -2.63
C ILE A 106 -17.79 -5.56 -2.24
N ILE A 107 -18.28 -4.38 -1.83
CA ILE A 107 -19.65 -4.20 -1.37
C ILE A 107 -20.33 -3.19 -2.30
N GLU A 108 -21.32 -3.65 -3.05
CA GLU A 108 -22.20 -2.74 -3.78
C GLU A 108 -23.21 -2.18 -2.78
N THR A 109 -22.96 -0.99 -2.29
CA THR A 109 -23.96 -0.24 -1.54
C THR A 109 -24.43 0.93 -2.38
N SER A 110 -25.71 1.11 -2.46
CA SER A 110 -26.29 2.32 -3.00
C SER A 110 -25.84 3.49 -2.13
N GLY A 111 -25.02 4.39 -2.66
CA GLY A 111 -24.57 5.58 -1.94
C GLY A 111 -23.06 5.67 -1.81
N GLY A 112 -22.56 6.06 -0.68
CA GLY A 112 -21.20 6.54 -0.48
C GLY A 112 -20.04 5.57 -0.66
N ALA A 113 -20.27 4.25 -0.84
CA ALA A 113 -19.17 3.30 -0.99
C ALA A 113 -18.65 3.19 -2.43
N PHE A 114 -19.40 3.71 -3.40
CA PHE A 114 -18.99 3.70 -4.80
C PHE A 114 -17.81 4.63 -5.00
N GLY A 115 -16.77 4.12 -5.59
CA GLY A 115 -15.58 4.90 -5.89
C GLY A 115 -14.56 5.02 -4.78
N ILE A 116 -14.78 4.47 -3.58
CA ILE A 116 -13.79 4.52 -2.49
C ILE A 116 -12.51 3.82 -2.92
N GLY A 117 -12.60 2.61 -3.43
CA GLY A 117 -11.43 1.88 -3.92
C GLY A 117 -10.73 2.60 -5.05
N GLN A 118 -11.49 3.14 -5.99
CA GLN A 118 -10.95 3.91 -7.11
C GLN A 118 -10.20 5.15 -6.62
N ARG A 119 -10.75 5.84 -5.64
CA ARG A 119 -10.14 7.03 -5.05
C ARG A 119 -8.82 6.69 -4.35
N ASN A 120 -8.82 5.60 -3.58
CA ASN A 120 -7.60 5.14 -2.90
C ASN A 120 -6.52 4.77 -3.91
N ALA A 121 -6.88 4.06 -4.97
CA ALA A 121 -5.96 3.67 -6.03
C ALA A 121 -5.40 4.88 -6.77
N ALA A 122 -6.26 5.83 -7.12
CA ALA A 122 -5.85 7.05 -7.82
C ALA A 122 -4.88 7.88 -6.97
N PHE A 123 -5.16 8.00 -5.67
CA PHE A 123 -4.27 8.70 -4.75
C PHE A 123 -2.87 8.08 -4.72
N ALA A 124 -2.80 6.76 -4.60
CA ALA A 124 -1.51 6.06 -4.55
C ALA A 124 -0.70 6.30 -5.83
N LYS A 125 -1.33 6.17 -6.98
CA LYS A 125 -0.64 6.40 -8.26
C LYS A 125 -0.14 7.83 -8.40
N GLU A 126 -0.97 8.79 -8.04
CA GLU A 126 -0.61 10.21 -8.12
C GLU A 126 0.53 10.55 -7.18
N TRP A 127 0.47 10.05 -5.94
CA TRP A 127 1.52 10.30 -4.96
C TRP A 127 2.87 9.76 -5.46
N LEU A 128 2.89 8.52 -5.94
CA LEU A 128 4.12 7.92 -6.48
C LEU A 128 4.67 8.69 -7.67
N SER A 129 3.78 9.15 -8.56
CA SER A 129 4.17 9.95 -9.72
C SER A 129 4.80 11.28 -9.30
N ARG A 130 4.20 11.98 -8.35
CA ARG A 130 4.74 13.24 -7.84
C ARG A 130 6.11 13.08 -7.18
N GLU A 131 6.29 11.96 -6.49
CA GLU A 131 7.55 11.68 -5.80
C GLU A 131 8.62 11.07 -6.70
N GLY A 132 8.29 10.80 -7.94
CA GLY A 132 9.23 10.23 -8.90
C GLY A 132 9.61 8.79 -8.60
N ILE A 133 8.77 8.05 -7.89
CA ILE A 133 9.00 6.63 -7.59
C ILE A 133 8.29 5.79 -8.65
N PRO A 134 9.02 4.97 -9.42
CA PRO A 134 8.39 4.20 -10.49
C PRO A 134 7.48 3.10 -9.93
N LEU A 135 6.26 3.04 -10.45
CA LEU A 135 5.31 1.98 -10.15
C LEU A 135 5.53 0.84 -11.15
N LEU A 136 6.22 -0.22 -10.71
CA LEU A 136 6.63 -1.31 -11.59
C LEU A 136 5.49 -2.27 -11.92
N SER A 137 4.60 -2.50 -10.96
CA SER A 137 3.43 -3.35 -11.18
C SER A 137 2.32 -2.97 -10.21
N SER A 138 1.10 -3.32 -10.59
CA SER A 138 -0.05 -3.07 -9.74
C SER A 138 -1.16 -4.06 -10.04
N ASP A 139 -1.97 -4.33 -9.05
CA ASP A 139 -3.23 -5.06 -9.20
C ASP A 139 -4.28 -4.32 -8.38
N LEU A 140 -4.97 -3.43 -9.04
CA LEU A 140 -5.88 -2.47 -8.44
C LEU A 140 -7.28 -2.61 -9.03
N LEU A 141 -8.28 -2.21 -8.24
CA LEU A 141 -9.68 -2.19 -8.62
C LEU A 141 -10.26 -3.61 -8.75
N GLY A 142 -11.39 -3.75 -9.41
CA GLY A 142 -12.07 -5.02 -9.56
C GLY A 142 -12.93 -5.41 -8.37
N PRO A 143 -13.77 -6.46 -8.50
CA PRO A 143 -14.77 -6.83 -7.48
C PRO A 143 -14.28 -7.91 -6.52
N TRP A 144 -13.01 -7.95 -6.18
CA TRP A 144 -12.45 -8.98 -5.30
C TRP A 144 -11.56 -8.40 -4.22
N SER A 145 -11.44 -9.15 -3.12
CA SER A 145 -10.44 -8.89 -2.09
C SER A 145 -9.08 -9.47 -2.51
N ARG A 146 -8.04 -9.08 -1.80
CA ARG A 146 -6.68 -9.52 -2.09
C ARG A 146 -5.92 -9.82 -0.81
N LYS A 147 -5.08 -10.86 -0.87
CA LYS A 147 -4.02 -11.09 0.10
C LYS A 147 -2.71 -10.77 -0.58
N VAL A 148 -1.97 -9.83 -0.01
CA VAL A 148 -0.65 -9.46 -0.53
C VAL A 148 0.42 -10.03 0.38
N VAL A 149 1.42 -10.66 -0.22
CA VAL A 149 2.64 -11.11 0.47
C VAL A 149 3.82 -10.53 -0.30
N PHE A 150 4.58 -9.68 0.36
CA PHE A 150 5.64 -8.90 -0.26
C PHE A 150 7.01 -9.23 0.32
#